data_dbad3dda71c66fd71ab61b0286da6fa9
#
_entry.id   dbad3dda71c66fd71ab61b0286da6fa9
#
_cell.length_a   1.000
_cell.length_b   1.000
_cell.length_c   1.000
_cell.angle_alpha   90.00
_cell.angle_beta   90.00
_cell.angle_gamma   90.00
#
_symmetry.space_group_name_H-M   'P 1'
#
loop_
_entity.id
_entity.type
_entity.pdbx_description
1 polymer ?
#
loop_
_entity_poly.entity_id
_entity_poly.type
_entity_poly.pdbx_seq_one_letter_code
_entity_poly.pdbx_strand_id
1 'polypeptide(L)'
;MPEKLYSQNELYHFGVKGMKWGVRRYQNEDGTLTKAGKARASKLNGAKQKVIETSYAVGAHLNPMNFKYDVRRAFNNPNASNSMIAKYAENYAKEKGVLPTEPKAMKAIETMGIEKHKKAKYDNLNDVDISRLKKYTDSARYSRSVNSYLATGEPSGYEGRAKALKETLRKNKIENTTVYRSCNFKFSTNGLAKKLDTLSEDELAKVFNSFSRNYNGKKLNENRVFSTSTSPLFAIDTWRKVNPTAAKTYNTYLIINCKGASGVYADGRTTSGKRLVNTRANQEVILAPEKLRYRKLEYDKKRKMFAITVDAMG
;
A
#
# COMPACT_ATOMS: atom_id res chain seq x y z
N MET A 1 -5.82 16.42 -59.82
CA MET A 1 -5.60 17.45 -58.78
C MET A 1 -4.52 16.93 -57.86
N PRO A 2 -3.41 17.62 -57.64
CA PRO A 2 -2.36 17.11 -56.76
C PRO A 2 -2.78 17.23 -55.32
N GLU A 3 -2.67 16.16 -54.55
CA GLU A 3 -2.79 16.15 -53.10
C GLU A 3 -1.69 17.03 -52.48
N LYS A 4 -2.10 18.03 -51.71
CA LYS A 4 -1.18 18.84 -50.93
C LYS A 4 -0.68 17.97 -49.75
N LEU A 5 0.56 17.49 -49.84
CA LEU A 5 1.32 16.94 -48.72
C LEU A 5 1.58 18.09 -47.73
N TYR A 6 0.89 18.07 -46.62
CA TYR A 6 1.14 18.95 -45.51
C TYR A 6 2.38 18.50 -44.75
N SER A 7 3.33 19.43 -44.54
CA SER A 7 4.54 19.13 -43.77
C SER A 7 4.18 18.87 -42.32
N GLN A 8 4.87 17.88 -41.68
CA GLN A 8 4.63 17.46 -40.29
C GLN A 8 4.89 18.55 -39.22
N ASN A 9 5.26 19.76 -39.62
CA ASN A 9 5.56 20.90 -38.74
C ASN A 9 4.48 21.98 -38.70
N GLU A 10 3.37 21.82 -39.41
CA GLU A 10 2.25 22.74 -39.30
C GLU A 10 1.34 22.34 -38.14
N LEU A 11 1.49 23.03 -37.03
CA LEU A 11 0.57 22.98 -35.88
C LEU A 11 -0.79 23.57 -36.33
N TYR A 12 -1.76 22.66 -36.56
CA TYR A 12 -3.15 23.11 -36.77
C TYR A 12 -3.71 23.71 -35.49
N HIS A 13 -3.80 25.01 -35.46
CA HIS A 13 -4.54 25.74 -34.45
C HIS A 13 -6.02 25.63 -34.75
N PHE A 14 -6.72 24.65 -34.15
CA PHE A 14 -8.17 24.68 -34.13
C PHE A 14 -8.61 25.87 -33.29
N GLY A 15 -9.09 26.93 -33.97
CA GLY A 15 -9.62 28.11 -33.34
C GLY A 15 -10.77 27.79 -32.42
N VAL A 16 -10.66 28.13 -31.15
CA VAL A 16 -11.81 28.03 -30.22
C VAL A 16 -12.79 29.12 -30.61
N LYS A 17 -14.04 28.71 -30.91
CA LYS A 17 -15.13 29.63 -31.29
C LYS A 17 -15.24 30.79 -30.28
N GLY A 18 -15.05 32.03 -30.74
CA GLY A 18 -15.10 33.24 -29.90
C GLY A 18 -13.76 33.83 -29.46
N MET A 19 -12.61 33.34 -29.92
CA MET A 19 -11.32 33.98 -29.68
C MET A 19 -10.97 34.98 -30.82
N LYS A 20 -10.62 36.19 -30.41
CA LYS A 20 -10.02 37.16 -31.37
C LYS A 20 -8.63 36.67 -31.78
N TRP A 21 -8.32 36.74 -33.08
CA TRP A 21 -6.99 36.42 -33.59
C TRP A 21 -5.93 37.26 -32.87
N GLY A 22 -4.84 36.65 -32.43
CA GLY A 22 -3.74 37.32 -31.73
C GLY A 22 -3.82 37.35 -30.21
N VAL A 23 -4.93 36.94 -29.59
CA VAL A 23 -5.04 36.90 -28.12
C VAL A 23 -4.88 35.46 -27.62
N ARG A 24 -3.75 35.16 -27.00
CA ARG A 24 -3.50 33.88 -26.36
C ARG A 24 -4.18 33.86 -24.99
N ARG A 25 -5.31 33.23 -24.89
CA ARG A 25 -6.09 33.14 -23.62
C ARG A 25 -5.32 32.49 -22.49
N TYR A 26 -4.42 31.56 -22.78
CA TYR A 26 -3.76 30.70 -21.79
C TYR A 26 -2.24 30.84 -21.74
N GLN A 27 -1.63 31.50 -22.73
CA GLN A 27 -0.20 31.77 -22.79
C GLN A 27 0.07 33.20 -23.16
N ASN A 28 1.08 33.83 -22.55
CA ASN A 28 1.64 35.10 -22.94
C ASN A 28 2.52 34.93 -24.21
N GLU A 29 2.95 36.03 -24.82
CA GLU A 29 3.83 36.00 -26.00
C GLU A 29 5.18 35.36 -25.72
N ASP A 30 5.68 35.48 -24.48
CA ASP A 30 6.91 34.84 -23.98
C ASP A 30 6.78 33.34 -23.68
N GLY A 31 5.60 32.74 -23.94
CA GLY A 31 5.35 31.32 -23.65
C GLY A 31 4.93 31.02 -22.21
N THR A 32 4.95 31.99 -21.30
CA THR A 32 4.48 31.81 -19.92
C THR A 32 2.95 31.70 -19.84
N LEU A 33 2.44 31.05 -18.83
CA LEU A 33 0.99 30.88 -18.66
C LEU A 33 0.35 32.15 -18.10
N THR A 34 -0.72 32.63 -18.76
CA THR A 34 -1.60 33.65 -18.20
C THR A 34 -2.27 33.17 -16.89
N LYS A 35 -2.91 34.06 -16.14
CA LYS A 35 -3.70 33.70 -14.94
C LYS A 35 -4.75 32.65 -15.28
N ALA A 36 -5.43 32.77 -16.43
CA ALA A 36 -6.38 31.74 -16.90
C ALA A 36 -5.70 30.43 -17.31
N GLY A 37 -4.49 30.51 -17.90
CA GLY A 37 -3.67 29.36 -18.23
C GLY A 37 -3.20 28.60 -16.99
N LYS A 38 -2.76 29.31 -15.96
CA LYS A 38 -2.39 28.73 -14.66
C LYS A 38 -3.57 28.04 -13.97
N ALA A 39 -4.74 28.68 -13.95
CA ALA A 39 -5.96 28.09 -13.39
C ALA A 39 -6.42 26.83 -14.16
N ARG A 40 -6.31 26.84 -15.50
CA ARG A 40 -6.62 25.66 -16.33
C ARG A 40 -5.60 24.54 -16.13
N ALA A 41 -4.32 24.85 -16.07
CA ALA A 41 -3.27 23.88 -15.79
C ALA A 41 -3.44 23.24 -14.41
N SER A 42 -3.79 24.03 -13.39
CA SER A 42 -4.12 23.55 -12.06
C SER A 42 -5.33 22.61 -12.04
N LYS A 43 -6.43 22.98 -12.74
CA LYS A 43 -7.61 22.11 -12.91
C LYS A 43 -7.29 20.83 -13.68
N LEU A 44 -6.49 20.92 -14.75
CA LEU A 44 -6.07 19.75 -15.54
C LEU A 44 -5.15 18.84 -14.72
N ASN A 45 -4.25 19.41 -13.93
CA ASN A 45 -3.40 18.65 -13.03
C ASN A 45 -4.21 17.97 -11.93
N GLY A 46 -5.20 18.64 -11.35
CA GLY A 46 -6.13 18.05 -10.40
C GLY A 46 -6.99 16.93 -11.01
N ALA A 47 -7.50 17.11 -12.23
CA ALA A 47 -8.25 16.09 -12.96
C ALA A 47 -7.35 14.90 -13.36
N LYS A 48 -6.14 15.17 -13.89
CA LYS A 48 -5.13 14.14 -14.16
C LYS A 48 -4.75 13.39 -12.90
N GLN A 49 -4.62 14.08 -11.77
CA GLN A 49 -4.29 13.51 -10.49
C GLN A 49 -5.40 12.58 -9.99
N LYS A 50 -6.66 12.99 -10.16
CA LYS A 50 -7.82 12.18 -9.81
C LYS A 50 -7.99 10.94 -10.72
N VAL A 51 -7.73 11.09 -12.02
CA VAL A 51 -7.69 9.97 -12.98
C VAL A 51 -6.52 9.03 -12.65
N ILE A 52 -5.39 9.58 -12.28
CA ILE A 52 -4.23 8.82 -11.83
C ILE A 52 -4.56 8.06 -10.54
N GLU A 53 -5.16 8.68 -9.54
CA GLU A 53 -5.57 8.05 -8.28
C GLU A 53 -6.63 6.95 -8.51
N THR A 54 -7.56 7.17 -9.43
CA THR A 54 -8.60 6.19 -9.79
C THR A 54 -8.02 5.04 -10.61
N SER A 55 -7.16 5.34 -11.60
CA SER A 55 -6.47 4.31 -12.39
C SER A 55 -5.48 3.49 -11.56
N TYR A 56 -5.00 4.04 -10.44
CA TYR A 56 -4.21 3.29 -9.47
C TYR A 56 -5.02 2.22 -8.77
N ALA A 57 -6.20 2.58 -8.26
CA ALA A 57 -7.07 1.62 -7.62
C ALA A 57 -7.48 0.50 -8.60
N VAL A 58 -7.73 0.86 -9.85
CA VAL A 58 -8.13 -0.08 -10.92
C VAL A 58 -6.92 -0.77 -11.55
N GLY A 59 -5.85 -0.07 -11.84
CA GLY A 59 -4.68 -0.60 -12.52
C GLY A 59 -3.82 -1.52 -11.65
N ALA A 60 -3.78 -1.30 -10.32
CA ALA A 60 -3.16 -2.24 -9.38
C ALA A 60 -3.84 -3.60 -9.43
N HIS A 61 -5.16 -3.61 -9.67
CA HIS A 61 -5.91 -4.85 -9.85
C HIS A 61 -5.73 -5.50 -11.23
N LEU A 62 -5.56 -4.70 -12.29
CA LEU A 62 -5.61 -5.21 -13.66
C LEU A 62 -4.24 -5.41 -14.31
N ASN A 63 -3.25 -4.57 -14.06
CA ASN A 63 -1.94 -4.71 -14.70
C ASN A 63 -0.77 -4.05 -13.94
N PRO A 64 -0.08 -4.78 -13.05
CA PRO A 64 1.05 -4.27 -12.28
C PRO A 64 2.23 -3.76 -13.13
N MET A 65 2.34 -4.17 -14.40
CA MET A 65 3.45 -3.79 -15.27
C MET A 65 3.40 -2.32 -15.69
N ASN A 66 2.21 -1.75 -15.85
CA ASN A 66 2.05 -0.36 -16.25
C ASN A 66 2.49 0.63 -15.18
N PHE A 67 2.47 0.24 -13.90
CA PHE A 67 2.94 1.09 -12.79
C PHE A 67 4.40 1.51 -12.90
N LYS A 68 5.26 0.64 -13.43
CA LYS A 68 6.69 0.94 -13.59
C LYS A 68 6.92 2.13 -14.54
N TYR A 69 6.19 2.19 -15.63
CA TYR A 69 6.25 3.29 -16.59
C TYR A 69 5.67 4.58 -16.01
N ASP A 70 4.55 4.49 -15.33
CA ASP A 70 3.89 5.64 -14.73
C ASP A 70 4.72 6.31 -13.64
N VAL A 71 5.42 5.53 -12.82
CA VAL A 71 6.32 6.09 -11.79
C VAL A 71 7.49 6.81 -12.42
N ARG A 72 8.17 6.20 -13.39
CA ARG A 72 9.27 6.86 -14.11
C ARG A 72 8.83 8.14 -14.78
N ARG A 73 7.65 8.14 -15.40
CA ARG A 73 7.04 9.32 -15.99
C ARG A 73 6.72 10.40 -14.95
N ALA A 74 6.23 10.02 -13.76
CA ALA A 74 5.97 10.96 -12.67
C ALA A 74 7.24 11.64 -12.14
N PHE A 75 8.40 10.99 -12.26
CA PHE A 75 9.71 11.59 -11.94
C PHE A 75 10.29 12.44 -13.08
N ASN A 76 9.58 12.56 -14.21
CA ASN A 76 10.12 13.19 -15.44
C ASN A 76 11.48 12.60 -15.85
N ASN A 77 11.74 11.36 -15.49
CA ASN A 77 12.99 10.68 -15.79
C ASN A 77 12.71 9.22 -16.19
N PRO A 78 12.68 8.90 -17.48
CA PRO A 78 12.44 7.54 -17.97
C PRO A 78 13.49 6.53 -17.49
N ASN A 79 14.68 7.02 -17.10
CA ASN A 79 15.80 6.21 -16.63
C ASN A 79 15.90 6.15 -15.09
N ALA A 80 14.91 6.69 -14.35
CA ALA A 80 14.92 6.61 -12.91
C ALA A 80 15.07 5.16 -12.45
N SER A 81 16.14 4.87 -11.71
CA SER A 81 16.38 3.54 -11.17
C SER A 81 15.43 3.23 -10.02
N ASN A 82 15.19 1.95 -9.76
CA ASN A 82 14.37 1.54 -8.62
C ASN A 82 14.98 2.01 -7.28
N SER A 83 16.30 2.16 -7.19
CA SER A 83 16.98 2.70 -6.00
C SER A 83 16.66 4.19 -5.78
N MET A 84 16.62 4.99 -6.85
CA MET A 84 16.21 6.41 -6.75
C MET A 84 14.75 6.55 -6.30
N ILE A 85 13.87 5.72 -6.85
CA ILE A 85 12.45 5.69 -6.48
C ILE A 85 12.30 5.29 -5.01
N ALA A 86 13.04 4.27 -4.58
CA ALA A 86 13.06 3.80 -3.20
C ALA A 86 13.52 4.90 -2.23
N LYS A 87 14.64 5.53 -2.53
CA LYS A 87 15.19 6.61 -1.70
C LYS A 87 14.25 7.80 -1.58
N TYR A 88 13.54 8.15 -2.66
CA TYR A 88 12.53 9.20 -2.62
C TYR A 88 11.38 8.84 -1.67
N ALA A 89 10.82 7.63 -1.81
CA ALA A 89 9.72 7.18 -0.96
C ALA A 89 10.13 7.11 0.52
N GLU A 90 11.34 6.62 0.80
CA GLU A 90 11.90 6.54 2.15
C GLU A 90 12.10 7.92 2.78
N ASN A 91 12.69 8.85 2.05
CA ASN A 91 12.90 10.22 2.53
C ASN A 91 11.55 10.91 2.81
N TYR A 92 10.58 10.76 1.90
CA TYR A 92 9.25 11.31 2.11
C TYR A 92 8.58 10.75 3.38
N ALA A 93 8.67 9.44 3.60
CA ALA A 93 8.11 8.81 4.78
C ALA A 93 8.80 9.28 6.07
N LYS A 94 10.13 9.51 6.04
CA LYS A 94 10.88 10.06 7.18
C LYS A 94 10.45 11.50 7.51
N GLU A 95 10.26 12.33 6.50
CA GLU A 95 9.90 13.74 6.69
C GLU A 95 8.47 13.95 7.18
N LYS A 96 7.53 13.15 6.67
CA LYS A 96 6.10 13.33 6.92
C LYS A 96 5.53 12.45 8.01
N GLY A 97 6.24 11.44 8.46
CA GLY A 97 5.89 10.57 9.58
C GLY A 97 4.89 9.46 9.23
N VAL A 98 3.69 9.79 8.80
CA VAL A 98 2.66 8.85 8.34
C VAL A 98 2.83 8.53 6.86
N LEU A 99 2.07 7.54 6.35
CA LEU A 99 2.04 7.23 4.91
C LEU A 99 1.80 8.48 4.07
N PRO A 100 2.60 8.66 3.02
CA PRO A 100 2.45 9.81 2.16
C PRO A 100 1.07 9.84 1.51
N THR A 101 0.53 11.03 1.38
CA THR A 101 -0.72 11.28 0.65
C THR A 101 -0.45 11.82 -0.75
N GLU A 102 0.80 12.17 -1.02
CA GLU A 102 1.23 12.69 -2.31
C GLU A 102 1.32 11.54 -3.32
N PRO A 103 0.66 11.65 -4.50
CA PRO A 103 0.57 10.58 -5.48
C PRO A 103 1.92 10.04 -5.97
N LYS A 104 2.91 10.89 -6.08
CA LYS A 104 4.25 10.49 -6.53
C LYS A 104 4.93 9.54 -5.53
N ALA A 105 4.82 9.86 -4.24
CA ALA A 105 5.39 9.02 -3.19
C ALA A 105 4.64 7.68 -3.05
N MET A 106 3.30 7.71 -3.13
CA MET A 106 2.49 6.48 -3.14
C MET A 106 2.87 5.58 -4.31
N LYS A 107 3.05 6.16 -5.51
CA LYS A 107 3.51 5.42 -6.69
C LYS A 107 4.86 4.77 -6.49
N ALA A 108 5.79 5.47 -5.90
CA ALA A 108 7.10 4.92 -5.63
C ALA A 108 7.02 3.68 -4.73
N ILE A 109 6.21 3.75 -3.67
CA ILE A 109 5.99 2.63 -2.74
C ILE A 109 5.38 1.42 -3.47
N GLU A 110 4.32 1.64 -4.26
CA GLU A 110 3.66 0.58 -5.03
C GLU A 110 4.63 -0.13 -5.99
N THR A 111 5.42 0.64 -6.72
CA THR A 111 6.40 0.07 -7.67
C THR A 111 7.46 -0.76 -6.97
N MET A 112 7.97 -0.29 -5.83
CA MET A 112 8.95 -1.05 -5.03
C MET A 112 8.37 -2.38 -4.58
N GLY A 113 7.12 -2.39 -4.13
CA GLY A 113 6.42 -3.61 -3.75
C GLY A 113 6.35 -4.61 -4.90
N ILE A 114 5.88 -4.18 -6.07
CA ILE A 114 5.81 -5.02 -7.27
C ILE A 114 7.15 -5.64 -7.64
N GLU A 115 8.23 -4.85 -7.59
CA GLU A 115 9.56 -5.36 -7.94
C GLU A 115 10.06 -6.41 -6.93
N LYS A 116 9.74 -6.25 -5.64
CA LYS A 116 10.07 -7.26 -4.62
C LYS A 116 9.33 -8.58 -4.87
N HIS A 117 8.04 -8.51 -5.17
CA HIS A 117 7.23 -9.69 -5.48
C HIS A 117 7.75 -10.44 -6.71
N LYS A 118 8.15 -9.72 -7.77
CA LYS A 118 8.72 -10.34 -8.98
C LYS A 118 10.03 -11.07 -8.74
N LYS A 119 10.85 -10.57 -7.82
CA LYS A 119 12.15 -11.14 -7.48
C LYS A 119 12.04 -12.30 -6.48
N ALA A 120 10.91 -12.46 -5.81
CA ALA A 120 10.72 -13.49 -4.79
C ALA A 120 10.70 -14.89 -5.42
N LYS A 121 11.71 -15.70 -5.08
CA LYS A 121 11.87 -17.10 -5.50
C LYS A 121 12.08 -17.98 -4.27
N TYR A 122 11.49 -19.15 -4.31
CA TYR A 122 11.49 -20.13 -3.21
C TYR A 122 11.88 -21.52 -3.73
N ASP A 123 12.95 -22.05 -3.20
CA ASP A 123 13.47 -23.40 -3.51
C ASP A 123 13.08 -24.44 -2.47
N ASN A 124 12.69 -24.00 -1.28
CA ASN A 124 12.40 -24.79 -0.10
C ASN A 124 10.89 -25.00 0.18
N LEU A 125 10.01 -24.57 -0.74
CA LEU A 125 8.56 -24.78 -0.65
C LEU A 125 8.11 -25.88 -1.61
N ASN A 126 7.49 -26.91 -1.06
CA ASN A 126 6.90 -28.00 -1.84
C ASN A 126 5.40 -27.77 -2.12
N ASP A 127 4.77 -28.68 -2.85
CA ASP A 127 3.36 -28.58 -3.25
C ASP A 127 2.40 -28.55 -2.05
N VAL A 128 2.73 -29.23 -0.95
CA VAL A 128 1.94 -29.21 0.27
C VAL A 128 1.99 -27.84 0.91
N ASP A 129 3.18 -27.22 0.95
CA ASP A 129 3.34 -25.85 1.46
C ASP A 129 2.55 -24.84 0.62
N ILE A 130 2.63 -24.97 -0.71
CA ILE A 130 1.87 -24.12 -1.63
C ILE A 130 0.36 -24.29 -1.42
N SER A 131 -0.10 -25.52 -1.23
CA SER A 131 -1.52 -25.80 -0.94
C SER A 131 -1.99 -25.15 0.36
N ARG A 132 -1.15 -25.15 1.42
CA ARG A 132 -1.44 -24.48 2.70
C ARG A 132 -1.54 -22.97 2.53
N LEU A 133 -0.62 -22.36 1.80
CA LEU A 133 -0.64 -20.93 1.49
C LEU A 133 -1.89 -20.55 0.70
N LYS A 134 -2.22 -21.29 -0.34
CA LYS A 134 -3.46 -21.08 -1.12
C LYS A 134 -4.70 -21.14 -0.24
N LYS A 135 -4.82 -22.16 0.60
CA LYS A 135 -5.97 -22.32 1.48
C LYS A 135 -6.11 -21.17 2.47
N TYR A 136 -4.99 -20.61 2.93
CA TYR A 136 -4.99 -19.46 3.82
C TYR A 136 -5.45 -18.19 3.12
N THR A 137 -5.02 -17.94 1.88
CA THR A 137 -5.37 -16.76 1.10
C THR A 137 -6.79 -16.81 0.53
N ASP A 138 -7.23 -17.99 0.08
CA ASP A 138 -8.50 -18.14 -0.63
C ASP A 138 -9.72 -18.25 0.31
N SER A 139 -9.52 -18.52 1.61
CA SER A 139 -10.59 -18.76 2.55
C SER A 139 -10.52 -17.86 3.77
N ALA A 140 -11.36 -16.82 3.80
CA ALA A 140 -11.50 -15.94 4.96
C ALA A 140 -11.98 -16.70 6.24
N ARG A 141 -12.75 -17.77 6.08
CA ARG A 141 -13.15 -18.65 7.22
C ARG A 141 -11.94 -19.39 7.76
N TYR A 142 -11.15 -19.99 6.87
CA TYR A 142 -9.95 -20.74 7.26
C TYR A 142 -8.93 -19.82 7.96
N SER A 143 -8.61 -18.68 7.38
CA SER A 143 -7.65 -17.74 7.95
C SER A 143 -8.09 -17.20 9.31
N ARG A 144 -9.39 -16.95 9.52
CA ARG A 144 -9.94 -16.55 10.81
C ARG A 144 -9.81 -17.67 11.86
N SER A 145 -10.18 -18.91 11.51
CA SER A 145 -10.10 -20.05 12.44
C SER A 145 -8.67 -20.38 12.84
N VAL A 146 -7.72 -20.33 11.88
CA VAL A 146 -6.28 -20.46 12.15
C VAL A 146 -5.80 -19.39 13.13
N ASN A 147 -6.14 -18.14 12.86
CA ASN A 147 -5.70 -17.01 13.70
C ASN A 147 -6.41 -16.97 15.06
N SER A 148 -7.65 -17.45 15.17
CA SER A 148 -8.33 -17.60 16.46
C SER A 148 -7.57 -18.57 17.36
N TYR A 149 -7.26 -19.75 16.85
CA TYR A 149 -6.45 -20.72 17.60
C TYR A 149 -5.07 -20.17 18.00
N LEU A 150 -4.37 -19.55 17.04
CA LEU A 150 -3.03 -18.99 17.31
C LEU A 150 -3.04 -17.87 18.37
N ALA A 151 -4.14 -17.11 18.45
CA ALA A 151 -4.27 -16.02 19.40
C ALA A 151 -4.68 -16.46 20.81
N THR A 152 -5.53 -17.48 20.91
CA THR A 152 -6.15 -17.88 22.19
C THR A 152 -5.60 -19.19 22.74
N GLY A 153 -5.07 -20.07 21.88
CA GLY A 153 -4.74 -21.45 22.22
C GLY A 153 -5.97 -22.36 22.32
N GLU A 154 -7.19 -21.82 22.20
CA GLU A 154 -8.42 -22.59 22.35
C GLU A 154 -8.60 -23.62 21.24
N PRO A 155 -8.99 -24.85 21.52
CA PRO A 155 -9.23 -25.87 20.50
C PRO A 155 -10.26 -25.42 19.48
N SER A 156 -9.94 -25.59 18.21
CA SER A 156 -10.77 -25.11 17.09
C SER A 156 -10.91 -26.13 15.95
N GLY A 157 -10.21 -27.29 16.07
CA GLY A 157 -10.05 -28.25 15.00
C GLY A 157 -9.10 -27.79 13.89
N TYR A 158 -8.38 -26.68 14.12
CA TYR A 158 -7.42 -26.11 13.17
C TYR A 158 -5.96 -26.12 13.68
N GLU A 159 -5.71 -26.73 14.85
CA GLU A 159 -4.42 -26.72 15.56
C GLU A 159 -3.26 -27.21 14.67
N GLY A 160 -3.41 -28.43 14.13
CA GLY A 160 -2.40 -29.02 13.24
C GLY A 160 -2.18 -28.20 11.98
N ARG A 161 -3.26 -27.63 11.44
CA ARG A 161 -3.19 -26.76 10.24
C ARG A 161 -2.51 -25.44 10.51
N ALA A 162 -2.78 -24.85 11.68
CA ALA A 162 -2.17 -23.59 12.10
C ALA A 162 -0.66 -23.76 12.35
N LYS A 163 -0.26 -24.83 13.05
CA LYS A 163 1.15 -25.19 13.27
C LYS A 163 1.86 -25.42 11.93
N ALA A 164 1.28 -26.23 11.05
CA ALA A 164 1.86 -26.54 9.74
C ALA A 164 2.00 -25.30 8.84
N LEU A 165 1.05 -24.35 8.89
CA LEU A 165 1.18 -23.09 8.17
C LEU A 165 2.33 -22.23 8.72
N LYS A 166 2.47 -22.12 10.04
CA LYS A 166 3.60 -21.40 10.66
C LYS A 166 4.94 -22.03 10.29
N GLU A 167 5.05 -23.35 10.28
CA GLU A 167 6.26 -24.06 9.83
C GLU A 167 6.58 -23.77 8.37
N THR A 168 5.57 -23.77 7.49
CA THR A 168 5.74 -23.38 6.09
C THR A 168 6.31 -21.94 5.95
N LEU A 169 5.77 -21.00 6.74
CA LEU A 169 6.22 -19.61 6.70
C LEU A 169 7.63 -19.42 7.31
N ARG A 170 7.99 -20.21 8.33
CA ARG A 170 9.31 -20.18 8.98
C ARG A 170 10.46 -20.59 8.07
N LYS A 171 10.19 -21.30 6.99
CA LYS A 171 11.21 -21.69 6.00
C LYS A 171 11.83 -20.48 5.31
N ASN A 172 11.15 -19.32 5.32
CA ASN A 172 11.59 -18.12 4.64
C ASN A 172 11.51 -16.90 5.55
N LYS A 173 12.38 -15.92 5.27
CA LYS A 173 12.44 -14.65 6.00
C LYS A 173 12.17 -13.49 5.06
N ILE A 174 11.43 -12.51 5.54
CA ILE A 174 11.18 -11.24 4.86
C ILE A 174 12.02 -10.17 5.56
N GLU A 175 12.90 -9.55 4.79
CA GLU A 175 13.81 -8.50 5.27
C GLU A 175 13.69 -7.24 4.41
N ASN A 176 14.08 -6.11 5.00
CA ASN A 176 14.17 -4.83 4.29
C ASN A 176 12.91 -4.49 3.48
N THR A 177 11.75 -4.88 4.03
CA THR A 177 10.44 -4.69 3.40
C THR A 177 9.48 -4.08 4.38
N THR A 178 8.80 -3.02 3.96
CA THR A 178 7.66 -2.48 4.69
C THR A 178 6.38 -3.02 4.08
N VAL A 179 5.50 -3.54 4.92
CA VAL A 179 4.19 -4.03 4.53
C VAL A 179 3.10 -3.34 5.37
N TYR A 180 1.88 -3.38 4.88
CA TYR A 180 0.76 -2.63 5.45
C TYR A 180 -0.42 -3.54 5.73
N ARG A 181 -1.19 -3.21 6.77
CA ARG A 181 -2.39 -3.94 7.15
C ARG A 181 -3.38 -3.04 7.86
N SER A 182 -4.61 -2.95 7.39
CA SER A 182 -5.71 -2.38 8.18
C SER A 182 -6.17 -3.34 9.27
N CYS A 183 -6.47 -2.81 10.44
CA CYS A 183 -6.95 -3.59 11.57
C CYS A 183 -7.80 -2.75 12.53
N ASN A 184 -8.44 -3.42 13.48
CA ASN A 184 -9.02 -2.79 14.64
C ASN A 184 -8.04 -2.96 15.81
N PHE A 185 -7.49 -1.85 16.29
CA PHE A 185 -6.58 -1.86 17.43
C PHE A 185 -7.34 -1.40 18.68
N LYS A 186 -7.32 -2.24 19.72
CA LYS A 186 -7.93 -1.89 20.99
C LYS A 186 -6.96 -1.03 21.79
N PHE A 187 -7.16 0.27 21.78
CA PHE A 187 -6.54 1.14 22.77
C PHE A 187 -7.27 0.93 24.09
N SER A 188 -6.56 0.86 25.22
CA SER A 188 -7.14 0.60 26.55
C SER A 188 -7.90 1.83 27.11
N THR A 189 -8.72 2.44 26.27
CA THR A 189 -9.59 3.56 26.63
C THR A 189 -11.03 3.06 26.52
N ASN A 190 -11.68 2.93 27.66
CA ASN A 190 -13.10 2.55 27.73
C ASN A 190 -13.91 3.43 26.76
N GLY A 191 -14.49 2.81 25.73
CA GLY A 191 -15.48 3.43 24.86
C GLY A 191 -15.00 4.04 23.54
N LEU A 192 -13.75 3.87 23.10
CA LEU A 192 -13.27 4.32 21.78
C LEU A 192 -13.75 3.48 20.58
N ALA A 193 -14.95 2.91 20.68
CA ALA A 193 -15.74 2.51 19.51
C ALA A 193 -16.39 3.72 18.80
N LYS A 194 -16.18 4.95 19.31
CA LYS A 194 -16.65 6.17 18.65
C LYS A 194 -15.92 6.37 17.32
N LYS A 195 -16.65 6.86 16.34
CA LYS A 195 -16.10 7.27 15.05
C LYS A 195 -14.90 8.15 15.27
N LEU A 196 -13.74 7.78 14.74
CA LEU A 196 -12.47 8.54 14.87
C LEU A 196 -12.59 9.99 14.40
N ASP A 197 -13.60 10.28 13.57
CA ASP A 197 -13.92 11.60 13.04
C ASP A 197 -14.36 12.61 14.10
N THR A 198 -14.75 12.13 15.28
CA THR A 198 -15.33 12.93 16.36
C THR A 198 -14.50 12.94 17.63
N LEU A 199 -13.25 12.48 17.56
CA LEU A 199 -12.35 12.54 18.73
C LEU A 199 -11.93 13.98 19.01
N SER A 200 -12.15 14.42 20.24
CA SER A 200 -11.59 15.67 20.74
C SER A 200 -10.07 15.57 20.91
N GLU A 201 -9.41 16.72 21.04
CA GLU A 201 -7.96 16.75 21.31
C GLU A 201 -7.60 16.01 22.61
N ASP A 202 -8.44 16.09 23.63
CA ASP A 202 -8.26 15.37 24.90
C ASP A 202 -8.40 13.85 24.71
N GLU A 203 -9.34 13.39 23.88
CA GLU A 203 -9.51 11.97 23.58
C GLU A 203 -8.32 11.44 22.78
N LEU A 204 -7.80 12.21 21.82
CA LEU A 204 -6.56 11.88 21.10
C LEU A 204 -5.38 11.82 22.08
N ALA A 205 -5.22 12.79 22.96
CA ALA A 205 -4.15 12.80 23.97
C ALA A 205 -4.22 11.54 24.87
N LYS A 206 -5.40 11.12 25.30
CA LYS A 206 -5.60 9.88 26.07
C LYS A 206 -5.14 8.64 25.30
N VAL A 207 -5.45 8.56 23.99
CA VAL A 207 -5.00 7.47 23.13
C VAL A 207 -3.48 7.44 23.02
N PHE A 208 -2.84 8.59 22.77
CA PHE A 208 -1.37 8.68 22.68
C PHE A 208 -0.69 8.32 24.00
N ASN A 209 -1.21 8.80 25.13
CA ASN A 209 -0.68 8.49 26.46
C ASN A 209 -0.83 7.00 26.79
N SER A 210 -1.98 6.40 26.48
CA SER A 210 -2.22 4.96 26.65
C SER A 210 -1.26 4.12 25.80
N PHE A 211 -1.07 4.49 24.53
CA PHE A 211 -0.14 3.81 23.64
C PHE A 211 1.30 3.93 24.15
N SER A 212 1.73 5.12 24.53
CA SER A 212 3.09 5.36 25.05
C SER A 212 3.38 4.49 26.25
N ARG A 213 2.45 4.40 27.19
CA ARG A 213 2.60 3.59 28.42
C ARG A 213 2.64 2.09 28.12
N ASN A 214 1.77 1.60 27.24
CA ASN A 214 1.51 0.18 27.10
C ASN A 214 2.34 -0.49 25.98
N TYR A 215 2.72 0.25 24.97
CA TYR A 215 3.29 -0.32 23.75
C TYR A 215 4.62 0.29 23.30
N ASN A 216 4.80 1.60 23.40
CA ASN A 216 5.95 2.28 22.80
C ASN A 216 7.30 1.69 23.26
N GLY A 217 8.14 1.31 22.29
CA GLY A 217 9.43 0.66 22.52
C GLY A 217 9.38 -0.81 22.91
N LYS A 218 8.21 -1.33 23.33
CA LYS A 218 8.06 -2.72 23.83
C LYS A 218 8.10 -3.73 22.69
N LYS A 219 8.67 -4.90 22.99
CA LYS A 219 8.62 -6.09 22.17
C LYS A 219 7.57 -7.03 22.74
N LEU A 220 6.54 -7.30 21.98
CA LEU A 220 5.48 -8.25 22.38
C LEU A 220 5.55 -9.51 21.53
N ASN A 221 5.30 -10.66 22.15
CA ASN A 221 5.18 -11.91 21.42
C ASN A 221 3.97 -11.86 20.50
N GLU A 222 4.13 -12.40 19.29
CA GLU A 222 3.06 -12.47 18.30
C GLU A 222 2.96 -13.92 17.76
N ASN A 223 1.80 -14.48 17.85
CA ASN A 223 1.58 -15.84 17.39
C ASN A 223 0.78 -15.92 16.08
N ARG A 224 0.04 -14.87 15.73
CA ARG A 224 -0.86 -14.89 14.58
C ARG A 224 -0.11 -14.84 13.25
N VAL A 225 -0.79 -15.31 12.22
CA VAL A 225 -0.38 -15.14 10.83
C VAL A 225 -1.06 -13.90 10.25
N PHE A 226 -0.30 -13.04 9.63
CA PHE A 226 -0.78 -11.78 9.05
C PHE A 226 -0.84 -11.88 7.53
N SER A 227 -2.01 -11.68 6.94
CA SER A 227 -2.14 -11.23 5.56
C SER A 227 -1.88 -9.73 5.52
N THR A 228 -0.86 -9.34 4.82
CA THR A 228 -0.39 -7.96 4.68
C THR A 228 -0.18 -7.65 3.21
N SER A 229 0.13 -6.41 2.86
CA SER A 229 0.44 -6.04 1.48
C SER A 229 1.63 -5.09 1.43
N THR A 230 2.44 -5.18 0.40
CA THR A 230 3.43 -4.12 0.08
C THR A 230 2.77 -2.88 -0.53
N SER A 231 1.49 -2.98 -0.91
CA SER A 231 0.67 -1.86 -1.41
C SER A 231 -0.11 -1.21 -0.27
N PRO A 232 0.26 -0.01 0.18
CA PRO A 232 -0.55 0.74 1.15
C PRO A 232 -1.91 1.12 0.58
N LEU A 233 -1.98 1.41 -0.72
CA LEU A 233 -3.22 1.72 -1.41
C LEU A 233 -4.21 0.54 -1.32
N PHE A 234 -3.73 -0.69 -1.54
CA PHE A 234 -4.57 -1.87 -1.39
C PHE A 234 -4.93 -2.13 0.09
N ALA A 235 -3.94 -2.23 0.96
CA ALA A 235 -4.12 -2.65 2.35
C ALA A 235 -4.98 -1.68 3.18
N ILE A 236 -4.93 -0.39 2.88
CA ILE A 236 -5.58 0.65 3.67
C ILE A 236 -6.80 1.20 2.94
N ASP A 237 -6.62 1.70 1.71
CA ASP A 237 -7.66 2.47 1.04
C ASP A 237 -8.64 1.56 0.27
N THR A 238 -8.13 0.63 -0.56
CA THR A 238 -8.97 -0.24 -1.38
C THR A 238 -9.72 -1.27 -0.54
N TRP A 239 -9.04 -1.91 0.43
CA TRP A 239 -9.66 -2.90 1.31
C TRP A 239 -10.86 -2.34 2.06
N ARG A 240 -10.77 -1.11 2.57
CA ARG A 240 -11.88 -0.44 3.25
C ARG A 240 -13.03 -0.09 2.31
N LYS A 241 -12.76 0.26 1.05
CA LYS A 241 -13.79 0.55 0.05
C LYS A 241 -14.60 -0.69 -0.33
N VAL A 242 -13.93 -1.83 -0.49
CA VAL A 242 -14.58 -3.07 -0.92
C VAL A 242 -15.16 -3.89 0.25
N ASN A 243 -14.84 -3.52 1.49
CA ASN A 243 -15.34 -4.17 2.69
C ASN A 243 -16.06 -3.16 3.61
N PRO A 244 -17.39 -3.02 3.48
CA PRO A 244 -18.16 -2.05 4.27
C PRO A 244 -18.04 -2.25 5.79
N THR A 245 -17.89 -3.49 6.24
CA THR A 245 -17.67 -3.80 7.67
C THR A 245 -16.32 -3.27 8.13
N ALA A 246 -15.25 -3.50 7.36
CA ALA A 246 -13.93 -2.97 7.66
C ALA A 246 -13.91 -1.44 7.67
N ALA A 247 -14.64 -0.79 6.75
CA ALA A 247 -14.76 0.66 6.71
C ALA A 247 -15.36 1.26 7.99
N LYS A 248 -16.28 0.52 8.64
CA LYS A 248 -16.96 0.95 9.86
C LYS A 248 -16.18 0.60 11.13
N THR A 249 -15.42 -0.49 11.12
CA THR A 249 -14.83 -1.07 12.33
C THR A 249 -13.33 -0.85 12.45
N TYR A 250 -12.62 -0.77 11.33
CA TYR A 250 -11.17 -0.60 11.35
C TYR A 250 -10.78 0.86 11.58
N ASN A 251 -10.13 1.08 12.71
CA ASN A 251 -9.69 2.40 13.18
C ASN A 251 -8.19 2.64 13.00
N THR A 252 -7.45 1.61 12.58
CA THR A 252 -5.98 1.62 12.59
C THR A 252 -5.44 0.93 11.36
N TYR A 253 -4.28 1.33 10.93
CA TYR A 253 -3.44 0.53 10.07
C TYR A 253 -2.03 0.38 10.65
N LEU A 254 -1.42 -0.76 10.38
CA LEU A 254 -0.04 -1.06 10.75
C LEU A 254 0.88 -0.76 9.57
N ILE A 255 2.00 -0.11 9.87
CA ILE A 255 3.18 0.02 9.02
C ILE A 255 4.21 -0.94 9.60
N ILE A 256 4.41 -2.08 8.95
CA ILE A 256 5.19 -3.18 9.48
C ILE A 256 6.54 -3.23 8.76
N ASN A 257 7.60 -2.89 9.45
CA ASN A 257 8.96 -3.04 8.95
C ASN A 257 9.44 -4.46 9.22
N CYS A 258 9.60 -5.26 8.20
CA CYS A 258 10.09 -6.64 8.32
C CYS A 258 11.61 -6.64 8.57
N LYS A 259 12.01 -7.23 9.69
CA LYS A 259 13.40 -7.40 10.14
C LYS A 259 13.63 -8.89 10.42
N GLY A 260 13.67 -9.70 9.36
CA GLY A 260 13.79 -11.14 9.48
C GLY A 260 12.52 -11.83 9.94
N ALA A 261 11.34 -11.24 9.73
CA ALA A 261 10.07 -11.88 10.04
C ALA A 261 9.84 -13.10 9.13
N SER A 262 9.36 -14.20 9.72
CA SER A 262 8.97 -15.38 8.95
C SER A 262 7.82 -15.04 7.99
N GLY A 263 7.96 -15.43 6.71
CA GLY A 263 6.91 -15.10 5.74
C GLY A 263 7.28 -15.34 4.29
N VAL A 264 6.31 -15.11 3.41
CA VAL A 264 6.46 -15.24 1.95
C VAL A 264 5.69 -14.14 1.21
N TYR A 265 6.19 -13.77 0.04
CA TYR A 265 5.41 -13.02 -0.96
C TYR A 265 4.45 -14.00 -1.62
N ALA A 266 3.15 -13.82 -1.45
CA ALA A 266 2.15 -14.81 -1.84
C ALA A 266 2.13 -15.10 -3.34
N ASP A 267 2.41 -14.12 -4.20
CA ASP A 267 2.52 -14.29 -5.65
C ASP A 267 3.94 -14.59 -6.15
N GLY A 268 4.89 -14.85 -5.23
CA GLY A 268 6.22 -15.32 -5.55
C GLY A 268 6.20 -16.66 -6.29
N ARG A 269 7.37 -17.11 -6.72
CA ARG A 269 7.51 -18.33 -7.52
C ARG A 269 8.51 -19.29 -6.87
N THR A 270 8.30 -20.59 -7.14
CA THR A 270 9.36 -21.58 -6.92
C THR A 270 10.50 -21.35 -7.92
N THR A 271 11.65 -21.93 -7.69
CA THR A 271 12.77 -21.94 -8.64
C THR A 271 12.39 -22.59 -9.97
N SER A 272 11.47 -23.56 -9.96
CA SER A 272 10.89 -24.17 -11.17
C SER A 272 9.87 -23.28 -11.90
N GLY A 273 9.63 -22.05 -11.40
CA GLY A 273 8.72 -21.09 -12.01
C GLY A 273 7.25 -21.21 -11.60
N LYS A 274 6.86 -22.21 -10.81
CA LYS A 274 5.50 -22.40 -10.31
C LYS A 274 5.14 -21.25 -9.34
N ARG A 275 4.00 -20.61 -9.55
CA ARG A 275 3.53 -19.54 -8.66
C ARG A 275 2.96 -20.13 -7.37
N LEU A 276 3.25 -19.47 -6.22
CA LEU A 276 2.72 -19.91 -4.95
C LEU A 276 1.20 -19.69 -4.88
N VAL A 277 0.75 -18.46 -5.04
CA VAL A 277 -0.67 -18.08 -5.03
C VAL A 277 -0.92 -17.02 -6.12
N ASN A 278 -2.14 -16.86 -6.57
CA ASN A 278 -2.47 -15.84 -7.56
C ASN A 278 -3.06 -14.58 -6.89
N THR A 279 -2.23 -13.80 -6.22
CA THR A 279 -2.62 -12.59 -5.49
C THR A 279 -2.04 -11.31 -6.08
N ARG A 280 -1.76 -11.29 -7.39
CA ARG A 280 -1.05 -10.19 -8.08
C ARG A 280 -1.58 -8.79 -7.78
N ALA A 281 -2.92 -8.67 -7.72
CA ALA A 281 -3.56 -7.39 -7.51
C ALA A 281 -3.32 -6.84 -6.09
N ASN A 282 -3.12 -7.73 -5.12
CA ASN A 282 -3.09 -7.37 -3.71
C ASN A 282 -1.67 -7.15 -3.19
N GLN A 283 -0.64 -7.52 -3.98
CA GLN A 283 0.75 -7.51 -3.54
C GLN A 283 0.90 -8.15 -2.14
N GLU A 284 0.26 -9.30 -1.95
CA GLU A 284 0.11 -9.90 -0.63
C GLU A 284 1.41 -10.49 -0.12
N VAL A 285 1.71 -10.21 1.14
CA VAL A 285 2.78 -10.86 1.92
C VAL A 285 2.15 -11.52 3.13
N ILE A 286 2.38 -12.82 3.28
CA ILE A 286 1.91 -13.60 4.43
C ILE A 286 3.06 -13.65 5.43
N LEU A 287 2.84 -13.09 6.64
CA LEU A 287 3.83 -13.02 7.71
C LEU A 287 3.40 -13.88 8.91
N ALA A 288 4.37 -14.50 9.55
CA ALA A 288 4.23 -15.13 10.86
C ALA A 288 5.35 -14.62 11.78
N PRO A 289 5.30 -13.35 12.22
CA PRO A 289 6.30 -12.80 13.11
C PRO A 289 6.22 -13.49 14.48
N GLU A 290 7.35 -13.68 15.14
CA GLU A 290 7.38 -14.17 16.52
C GLU A 290 7.25 -13.01 17.51
N LYS A 291 7.75 -11.84 17.12
CA LYS A 291 7.70 -10.62 17.94
C LYS A 291 7.37 -9.40 17.10
N LEU A 292 6.59 -8.50 17.70
CA LEU A 292 6.37 -7.15 17.19
C LEU A 292 6.98 -6.14 18.16
N ARG A 293 7.85 -5.26 17.68
CA ARG A 293 8.34 -4.12 18.44
C ARG A 293 7.60 -2.87 18.01
N TYR A 294 6.79 -2.33 18.90
CA TYR A 294 6.02 -1.12 18.66
C TYR A 294 6.93 0.11 18.71
N ARG A 295 6.84 0.98 17.69
CA ARG A 295 7.73 2.12 17.52
C ARG A 295 7.04 3.45 17.73
N LYS A 296 5.91 3.65 17.05
CA LYS A 296 5.27 4.95 16.95
C LYS A 296 3.78 4.81 16.73
N LEU A 297 3.02 5.74 17.31
CA LEU A 297 1.62 5.98 16.98
C LEU A 297 1.48 7.37 16.39
N GLU A 298 0.75 7.50 15.30
CA GLU A 298 0.43 8.75 14.64
C GLU A 298 -1.05 8.78 14.25
N TYR A 299 -1.60 9.97 14.07
CA TYR A 299 -2.95 10.12 13.54
C TYR A 299 -2.90 10.62 12.09
N ASP A 300 -3.39 9.80 11.18
CA ASP A 300 -3.53 10.14 9.76
C ASP A 300 -4.82 10.93 9.56
N LYS A 301 -4.72 12.26 9.55
CA LYS A 301 -5.86 13.17 9.38
C LYS A 301 -6.59 12.95 8.06
N LYS A 302 -5.88 12.59 6.99
CA LYS A 302 -6.49 12.36 5.67
C LYS A 302 -7.36 11.11 5.65
N ARG A 303 -6.88 10.03 6.27
CA ARG A 303 -7.60 8.75 6.33
C ARG A 303 -8.49 8.63 7.55
N LYS A 304 -8.35 9.56 8.51
CA LYS A 304 -9.03 9.55 9.80
C LYS A 304 -8.82 8.20 10.52
N MET A 305 -7.57 7.76 10.58
CA MET A 305 -7.13 6.51 11.17
C MET A 305 -5.87 6.72 12.00
N PHE A 306 -5.66 5.83 12.97
CA PHE A 306 -4.35 5.73 13.59
C PHE A 306 -3.38 4.93 12.72
N ALA A 307 -2.14 5.39 12.66
CA ALA A 307 -1.02 4.69 12.05
C ALA A 307 -0.10 4.18 13.15
N ILE A 308 0.13 2.87 13.21
CA ILE A 308 1.07 2.27 14.15
C ILE A 308 2.24 1.69 13.37
N THR A 309 3.44 2.20 13.64
CA THR A 309 4.67 1.64 13.09
C THR A 309 5.20 0.56 14.03
N VAL A 310 5.48 -0.62 13.48
CA VAL A 310 6.06 -1.76 14.20
C VAL A 310 7.21 -2.37 13.42
N ASP A 311 8.19 -2.95 14.14
CA ASP A 311 9.15 -3.87 13.54
C ASP A 311 8.66 -5.29 13.78
N ALA A 312 8.60 -6.11 12.73
CA ALA A 312 8.30 -7.53 12.79
C ALA A 312 9.59 -8.35 12.72
N MET A 313 9.76 -9.23 13.68
CA MET A 313 10.95 -10.07 13.85
C MET A 313 10.53 -11.54 13.94
N GLY A 314 11.42 -12.44 13.55
CA GLY A 314 11.24 -13.88 13.65
C GLY A 314 12.39 -14.56 14.28
#